data_9e5f8ab3a965c4cb394148a805b8769c
#
_entry.id   9e5f8ab3a965c4cb394148a805b8769c
#
_cell.length_a   1.000
_cell.length_b   1.000
_cell.length_c   1.000
_cell.angle_alpha   90.00
_cell.angle_beta   90.00
_cell.angle_gamma   90.00
#
_symmetry.space_group_name_H-M   'P 1'
#
loop_
_entity.id
_entity.type
_entity.pdbx_description
1 polymer ?
#
loop_
_entity_poly.entity_id
_entity_poly.type
_entity_poly.pdbx_seq_one_letter_code
_entity_poly.pdbx_strand_id
1 'polypeptide(L)'
;MLDITMFSKADSVKGQGVGSAYLELMRLLRTHWQDEFNIKVNRYGHAAISHYHTVNPMFYLSTFMPNRGRKIGYVHFLPETLEGSLKLPRPFQVIFNRYLISFYKRMDHIVVVNPTFIPKLEAYHIKRADVTYIPNFVSKREFYEMTKAKQLRLRQQYGYDQNKFMIIGTGQIQDRKGVPDFITLAKQNPDIQFVWAG
;
A
#
# COMPACT_ATOMS: atom_id res chain seq x y z
N MET A 1 21.89 11.95 -14.28
CA MET A 1 20.63 11.69 -13.52
C MET A 1 19.65 10.94 -14.40
N LEU A 2 19.06 9.87 -13.90
CA LEU A 2 18.06 9.05 -14.59
C LEU A 2 16.66 9.65 -14.37
N ASP A 3 15.92 9.93 -15.43
CA ASP A 3 14.56 10.47 -15.36
C ASP A 3 13.57 9.37 -14.95
N ILE A 4 12.96 9.54 -13.78
CA ILE A 4 11.92 8.64 -13.26
C ILE A 4 10.60 9.40 -13.14
N THR A 5 9.52 8.83 -13.70
CA THR A 5 8.18 9.32 -13.42
C THR A 5 7.43 8.37 -12.50
N MET A 6 7.02 8.89 -11.34
CA MET A 6 6.20 8.18 -10.36
C MET A 6 4.73 8.45 -10.61
N PHE A 7 3.95 7.43 -10.97
CA PHE A 7 2.51 7.51 -11.19
C PHE A 7 1.76 7.02 -9.96
N SER A 8 1.12 7.91 -9.23
CA SER A 8 0.37 7.57 -8.02
C SER A 8 -0.81 8.53 -7.80
N LYS A 9 -1.91 7.99 -7.29
CA LYS A 9 -3.05 8.70 -6.70
C LYS A 9 -3.23 8.33 -5.24
N ALA A 10 -2.23 7.67 -4.64
CA ALA A 10 -2.31 7.17 -3.27
C ALA A 10 -2.35 8.27 -2.21
N ASP A 11 -1.80 9.44 -2.51
CA ASP A 11 -1.82 10.64 -1.68
C ASP A 11 -3.21 11.31 -1.60
N SER A 12 -4.12 11.00 -2.52
CA SER A 12 -5.47 11.56 -2.55
C SER A 12 -6.46 10.89 -1.56
N VAL A 13 -6.09 9.75 -0.97
CA VAL A 13 -6.97 9.00 -0.06
C VAL A 13 -6.28 8.80 1.29
N LYS A 14 -6.75 9.52 2.31
CA LYS A 14 -6.23 9.39 3.69
C LYS A 14 -6.56 8.03 4.29
N GLY A 15 -5.69 7.53 5.18
CA GLY A 15 -5.92 6.30 5.95
C GLY A 15 -5.72 4.99 5.17
N GLN A 16 -5.14 5.03 3.96
CA GLN A 16 -4.79 3.82 3.22
C GLN A 16 -3.30 3.51 3.31
N GLY A 17 -2.96 2.25 3.62
CA GLY A 17 -1.57 1.79 3.71
C GLY A 17 -0.76 1.95 2.41
N VAL A 18 -1.43 1.94 1.25
CA VAL A 18 -0.80 2.21 -0.07
C VAL A 18 -0.25 3.64 -0.13
N GLY A 19 -0.98 4.61 0.43
CA GLY A 19 -0.53 6.01 0.50
C GLY A 19 0.72 6.17 1.36
N SER A 20 0.72 5.57 2.54
CA SER A 20 1.88 5.60 3.45
C SER A 20 3.11 4.94 2.82
N ALA A 21 2.94 3.78 2.17
CA ALA A 21 4.02 3.10 1.46
C ALA A 21 4.60 3.95 0.32
N TYR A 22 3.75 4.64 -0.44
CA TYR A 22 4.18 5.55 -1.50
C TYR A 22 4.98 6.74 -0.96
N LEU A 23 4.47 7.39 0.07
CA LEU A 23 5.13 8.56 0.67
C LEU A 23 6.51 8.19 1.25
N GLU A 24 6.60 7.02 1.89
CA GLU A 24 7.87 6.53 2.44
C GLU A 24 8.88 6.20 1.32
N LEU A 25 8.43 5.56 0.23
CA LEU A 25 9.26 5.33 -0.95
C LEU A 25 9.76 6.65 -1.54
N MET A 26 8.88 7.64 -1.70
CA MET A 26 9.25 8.97 -2.21
C MET A 26 10.24 9.67 -1.31
N ARG A 27 10.07 9.55 0.02
CA ARG A 27 11.00 10.10 1.00
C ARG A 27 12.39 9.48 0.86
N LEU A 28 12.47 8.15 0.78
CA LEU A 28 13.73 7.43 0.59
C LEU A 28 14.45 7.85 -0.68
N LEU A 29 13.74 7.84 -1.81
CA LEU A 29 14.33 8.21 -3.10
C LEU A 29 14.87 9.64 -3.10
N ARG A 30 14.13 10.59 -2.54
CA ARG A 30 14.55 11.99 -2.47
C ARG A 30 15.67 12.26 -1.46
N THR A 31 15.79 11.44 -0.40
CA THR A 31 16.81 11.64 0.63
C THR A 31 18.15 10.99 0.24
N HIS A 32 18.11 9.82 -0.39
CA HIS A 32 19.31 9.01 -0.59
C HIS A 32 19.80 8.94 -2.04
N TRP A 33 18.94 9.24 -3.03
CA TRP A 33 19.25 9.11 -4.46
C TRP A 33 18.92 10.36 -5.28
N GLN A 34 18.88 11.52 -4.65
CA GLN A 34 18.60 12.80 -5.31
C GLN A 34 19.62 13.15 -6.41
N ASP A 35 20.87 12.68 -6.27
CA ASP A 35 21.93 12.95 -7.24
C ASP A 35 21.91 11.97 -8.42
N GLU A 36 21.26 10.81 -8.25
CA GLU A 36 21.13 9.79 -9.29
C GLU A 36 19.84 9.90 -10.09
N PHE A 37 18.75 10.28 -9.44
CA PHE A 37 17.39 10.27 -10.00
C PHE A 37 16.75 11.66 -10.06
N ASN A 38 16.27 12.01 -11.26
CA ASN A 38 15.37 13.14 -11.44
C ASN A 38 13.92 12.66 -11.38
N ILE A 39 13.26 12.87 -10.22
CA ILE A 39 11.94 12.29 -9.93
C ILE A 39 10.84 13.29 -10.24
N LYS A 40 9.98 12.92 -11.20
CA LYS A 40 8.75 13.64 -11.57
C LYS A 40 7.53 12.87 -11.07
N VAL A 41 6.47 13.57 -10.70
CA VAL A 41 5.22 12.92 -10.22
C VAL A 41 4.10 13.23 -11.21
N ASN A 42 3.41 12.16 -11.66
CA ASN A 42 2.26 12.25 -12.56
C ASN A 42 2.50 13.10 -13.82
N ARG A 43 3.72 13.06 -14.39
CA ARG A 43 4.07 13.76 -15.64
C ARG A 43 4.10 12.79 -16.82
N TYR A 44 3.50 13.17 -17.93
CA TYR A 44 3.37 12.33 -19.12
C TYR A 44 4.46 12.60 -20.19
N GLY A 45 5.48 13.39 -19.86
CA GLY A 45 6.68 13.61 -20.69
C GLY A 45 7.59 12.37 -20.77
N HIS A 46 8.75 12.50 -21.39
CA HIS A 46 9.75 11.44 -21.47
C HIS A 46 10.23 11.01 -20.09
N ALA A 47 10.40 9.69 -19.90
CA ALA A 47 11.01 9.11 -18.72
C ALA A 47 11.84 7.87 -19.11
N ALA A 48 12.97 7.66 -18.45
CA ALA A 48 13.74 6.42 -18.58
C ALA A 48 13.04 5.28 -17.83
N ILE A 49 12.39 5.60 -16.70
CA ILE A 49 11.58 4.68 -15.91
C ILE A 49 10.24 5.32 -15.60
N SER A 50 9.15 4.59 -15.86
CA SER A 50 7.80 4.92 -15.41
C SER A 50 7.37 3.93 -14.32
N HIS A 51 7.26 4.42 -13.08
CA HIS A 51 6.89 3.63 -11.92
C HIS A 51 5.41 3.83 -11.58
N TYR A 52 4.61 2.79 -11.75
CA TYR A 52 3.17 2.81 -11.52
C TYR A 52 2.85 2.24 -10.14
N HIS A 53 2.65 3.12 -9.17
CA HIS A 53 2.38 2.73 -7.78
C HIS A 53 0.90 2.46 -7.51
N THR A 54 0.01 3.10 -8.25
CA THR A 54 -1.44 2.86 -8.17
C THR A 54 -2.04 2.60 -9.54
N VAL A 55 -3.16 1.87 -9.55
CA VAL A 55 -3.92 1.58 -10.76
C VAL A 55 -4.91 2.72 -11.02
N ASN A 56 -4.86 3.27 -12.23
CA ASN A 56 -5.75 4.35 -12.66
C ASN A 56 -5.94 4.28 -14.19
N PRO A 57 -7.14 4.55 -14.75
CA PRO A 57 -7.38 4.47 -16.20
C PRO A 57 -6.43 5.35 -17.04
N MET A 58 -6.14 6.57 -16.59
CA MET A 58 -5.21 7.46 -17.29
C MET A 58 -3.77 6.94 -17.24
N PHE A 59 -3.37 6.31 -16.13
CA PHE A 59 -2.07 5.64 -16.02
C PHE A 59 -2.00 4.43 -16.95
N TYR A 60 -3.10 3.65 -17.04
CA TYR A 60 -3.18 2.53 -17.99
C TYR A 60 -3.01 3.01 -19.43
N LEU A 61 -3.74 4.05 -19.83
CA LEU A 61 -3.58 4.64 -21.18
C LEU A 61 -2.15 5.11 -21.43
N SER A 62 -1.48 5.69 -20.42
CA SER A 62 -0.10 6.13 -20.56
C SER A 62 0.88 5.00 -20.84
N THR A 63 0.56 3.74 -20.45
CA THR A 63 1.46 2.59 -20.72
C THR A 63 1.61 2.26 -22.20
N PHE A 64 0.74 2.80 -23.06
CA PHE A 64 0.82 2.64 -24.53
C PHE A 64 1.70 3.70 -25.18
N MET A 65 2.12 4.74 -24.45
CA MET A 65 2.95 5.80 -25.00
C MET A 65 4.41 5.34 -25.11
N PRO A 66 5.10 5.62 -26.25
CA PRO A 66 6.47 5.14 -26.49
C PRO A 66 7.53 5.79 -25.59
N ASN A 67 7.20 6.93 -24.98
CA ASN A 67 8.12 7.72 -24.16
C ASN A 67 8.11 7.34 -22.65
N ARG A 68 7.57 6.15 -22.29
CA ARG A 68 7.46 5.70 -20.90
C ARG A 68 8.71 4.99 -20.37
N GLY A 69 9.69 4.69 -21.21
CA GLY A 69 10.86 3.90 -20.84
C GLY A 69 10.48 2.54 -20.23
N ARG A 70 11.26 2.05 -19.28
CA ARG A 70 10.95 0.80 -18.58
C ARG A 70 9.81 1.01 -17.59
N LYS A 71 8.74 0.23 -17.71
CA LYS A 71 7.54 0.33 -16.89
C LYS A 71 7.64 -0.64 -15.70
N ILE A 72 7.59 -0.09 -14.50
CA ILE A 72 7.58 -0.86 -13.23
C ILE A 72 6.21 -0.71 -12.58
N GLY A 73 5.54 -1.82 -12.32
CA GLY A 73 4.25 -1.85 -11.63
C GLY A 73 4.39 -2.28 -10.18
N TYR A 74 3.77 -1.56 -9.26
CA TYR A 74 3.71 -1.92 -7.85
C TYR A 74 2.35 -2.56 -7.53
N VAL A 75 2.36 -3.82 -7.08
CA VAL A 75 1.14 -4.59 -6.82
C VAL A 75 0.83 -4.60 -5.33
N HIS A 76 -0.13 -3.78 -4.93
CA HIS A 76 -0.66 -3.73 -3.56
C HIS A 76 -1.87 -4.61 -3.37
N PHE A 77 -2.56 -4.99 -4.45
CA PHE A 77 -3.76 -5.82 -4.43
C PHE A 77 -3.93 -6.58 -5.75
N LEU A 78 -4.65 -7.68 -5.66
CA LEU A 78 -5.10 -8.50 -6.80
C LEU A 78 -6.63 -8.58 -6.78
N PRO A 79 -7.29 -9.04 -7.87
CA PRO A 79 -8.74 -9.21 -7.90
C PRO A 79 -9.30 -9.89 -6.66
N GLU A 80 -8.71 -10.98 -6.23
CA GLU A 80 -9.14 -11.80 -5.09
C GLU A 80 -9.04 -11.06 -3.75
N THR A 81 -8.08 -10.14 -3.62
CA THR A 81 -7.91 -9.35 -2.39
C THR A 81 -8.87 -8.17 -2.28
N LEU A 82 -9.58 -7.87 -3.36
CA LEU A 82 -10.59 -6.81 -3.42
C LEU A 82 -12.02 -7.36 -3.24
N GLU A 83 -12.20 -8.67 -3.23
CA GLU A 83 -13.49 -9.29 -2.93
C GLU A 83 -13.97 -8.84 -1.55
N GLY A 84 -15.23 -8.40 -1.48
CA GLY A 84 -15.82 -7.82 -0.27
C GLY A 84 -15.40 -6.37 0.05
N SER A 85 -14.35 -5.83 -0.59
CA SER A 85 -13.95 -4.42 -0.42
C SER A 85 -14.59 -3.48 -1.44
N LEU A 86 -14.81 -3.96 -2.65
CA LEU A 86 -15.50 -3.23 -3.72
C LEU A 86 -16.89 -3.84 -3.92
N LYS A 87 -17.93 -3.11 -3.51
CA LYS A 87 -19.34 -3.49 -3.73
C LYS A 87 -19.73 -3.14 -5.17
N LEU A 88 -19.16 -3.83 -6.16
CA LEU A 88 -19.52 -3.67 -7.57
C LEU A 88 -20.50 -4.78 -8.00
N PRO A 89 -21.52 -4.49 -8.84
CA PRO A 89 -22.30 -5.53 -9.51
C PRO A 89 -21.38 -6.47 -10.31
N ARG A 90 -21.71 -7.76 -10.37
CA ARG A 90 -20.87 -8.80 -10.99
C ARG A 90 -20.30 -8.45 -12.37
N PRO A 91 -21.04 -7.90 -13.34
CA PRO A 91 -20.48 -7.58 -14.65
C PRO A 91 -19.36 -6.51 -14.57
N PHE A 92 -19.55 -5.50 -13.73
CA PHE A 92 -18.53 -4.46 -13.52
C PHE A 92 -17.28 -4.99 -12.79
N GLN A 93 -17.46 -5.94 -11.88
CA GLN A 93 -16.34 -6.61 -11.21
C GLN A 93 -15.50 -7.39 -12.20
N VAL A 94 -16.11 -8.13 -13.13
CA VAL A 94 -15.39 -8.86 -14.18
C VAL A 94 -14.59 -7.92 -15.09
N ILE A 95 -15.20 -6.80 -15.50
CA ILE A 95 -14.52 -5.79 -16.31
C ILE A 95 -13.35 -5.19 -15.56
N PHE A 96 -13.56 -4.82 -14.29
CA PHE A 96 -12.52 -4.26 -13.44
C PHE A 96 -11.36 -5.24 -13.22
N ASN A 97 -11.65 -6.51 -12.96
CA ASN A 97 -10.63 -7.53 -12.77
C ASN A 97 -9.79 -7.74 -14.05
N ARG A 98 -10.43 -7.79 -15.23
CA ARG A 98 -9.73 -7.87 -16.52
C ARG A 98 -8.87 -6.64 -16.78
N TYR A 99 -9.39 -5.45 -16.48
CA TYR A 99 -8.64 -4.19 -16.58
C TYR A 99 -7.40 -4.22 -15.66
N LEU A 100 -7.56 -4.62 -14.40
CA LEU A 100 -6.47 -4.69 -13.43
C LEU A 100 -5.34 -5.62 -13.89
N ILE A 101 -5.68 -6.83 -14.32
CA ILE A 101 -4.70 -7.80 -14.82
C ILE A 101 -4.07 -7.32 -16.13
N SER A 102 -4.85 -6.72 -17.04
CA SER A 102 -4.33 -6.11 -18.27
C SER A 102 -3.33 -5.00 -17.96
N PHE A 103 -3.60 -4.17 -16.93
CA PHE A 103 -2.66 -3.15 -16.48
C PHE A 103 -1.34 -3.75 -16.02
N TYR A 104 -1.36 -4.81 -15.19
CA TYR A 104 -0.13 -5.47 -14.72
C TYR A 104 0.64 -6.15 -15.86
N LYS A 105 -0.04 -6.73 -16.82
CA LYS A 105 0.59 -7.33 -18.03
C LYS A 105 1.31 -6.31 -18.93
N ARG A 106 1.03 -5.02 -18.78
CA ARG A 106 1.73 -3.94 -19.49
C ARG A 106 3.07 -3.53 -18.86
N MET A 107 3.38 -4.06 -17.68
CA MET A 107 4.62 -3.74 -16.97
C MET A 107 5.77 -4.61 -17.49
N ASP A 108 6.95 -4.01 -17.60
CA ASP A 108 8.19 -4.71 -17.94
C ASP A 108 8.79 -5.38 -16.69
N HIS A 109 8.41 -4.89 -15.50
CA HIS A 109 8.77 -5.47 -14.21
C HIS A 109 7.69 -5.19 -13.17
N ILE A 110 7.47 -6.13 -12.26
CA ILE A 110 6.47 -6.02 -11.20
C ILE A 110 7.14 -6.14 -9.83
N VAL A 111 6.78 -5.24 -8.93
CA VAL A 111 7.12 -5.33 -7.52
C VAL A 111 5.86 -5.72 -6.74
N VAL A 112 5.95 -6.77 -5.94
CA VAL A 112 4.89 -7.20 -5.03
C VAL A 112 5.27 -6.93 -3.59
N VAL A 113 4.30 -6.47 -2.79
CA VAL A 113 4.48 -6.21 -1.35
C VAL A 113 4.16 -7.44 -0.49
N ASN A 114 3.56 -8.46 -1.09
CA ASN A 114 3.22 -9.72 -0.45
C ASN A 114 3.70 -10.89 -1.33
N PRO A 115 4.54 -11.80 -0.81
CA PRO A 115 5.09 -12.90 -1.61
C PRO A 115 4.02 -13.88 -2.08
N THR A 116 2.85 -13.96 -1.40
CA THR A 116 1.72 -14.81 -1.83
C THR A 116 1.08 -14.35 -3.15
N PHE A 117 1.40 -13.14 -3.61
CA PHE A 117 0.93 -12.65 -4.91
C PHE A 117 1.69 -13.27 -6.09
N ILE A 118 2.91 -13.76 -5.87
CA ILE A 118 3.75 -14.31 -6.94
C ILE A 118 3.07 -15.47 -7.68
N PRO A 119 2.64 -16.56 -7.01
CA PRO A 119 1.97 -17.67 -7.71
C PRO A 119 0.65 -17.24 -8.36
N LYS A 120 -0.04 -16.24 -7.81
CA LYS A 120 -1.27 -15.71 -8.42
C LYS A 120 -0.98 -14.93 -9.70
N LEU A 121 0.08 -14.15 -9.73
CA LEU A 121 0.53 -13.45 -10.94
C LEU A 121 0.97 -14.44 -12.03
N GLU A 122 1.64 -15.53 -11.66
CA GLU A 122 2.00 -16.62 -12.59
C GLU A 122 0.74 -17.28 -13.20
N ALA A 123 -0.30 -17.51 -12.38
CA ALA A 123 -1.59 -18.02 -12.88
C ALA A 123 -2.26 -17.04 -13.88
N TYR A 124 -1.98 -15.76 -13.79
CA TYR A 124 -2.37 -14.76 -14.80
C TYR A 124 -1.41 -14.67 -15.98
N HIS A 125 -0.45 -15.60 -16.13
CA HIS A 125 0.57 -15.62 -17.19
C HIS A 125 1.55 -14.43 -17.14
N ILE A 126 1.86 -13.94 -15.95
CA ILE A 126 2.95 -12.99 -15.73
C ILE A 126 4.18 -13.81 -15.32
N LYS A 127 5.29 -13.66 -16.04
CA LYS A 127 6.49 -14.48 -15.82
C LYS A 127 7.10 -14.20 -14.44
N ARG A 128 7.48 -15.25 -13.73
CA ARG A 128 8.14 -15.17 -12.42
C ARG A 128 9.42 -14.32 -12.43
N ALA A 129 10.19 -14.38 -13.54
CA ALA A 129 11.42 -13.60 -13.71
C ALA A 129 11.19 -12.08 -13.72
N ASP A 130 9.98 -11.64 -14.06
CA ASP A 130 9.61 -10.22 -14.11
C ASP A 130 9.01 -9.73 -12.80
N VAL A 131 9.02 -10.55 -11.72
CA VAL A 131 8.39 -10.21 -10.43
C VAL A 131 9.44 -10.24 -9.31
N THR A 132 9.53 -9.15 -8.55
CA THR A 132 10.35 -9.04 -7.34
C THR A 132 9.48 -8.77 -6.11
N TYR A 133 9.75 -9.47 -5.02
CA TYR A 133 9.15 -9.17 -3.72
C TYR A 133 9.96 -8.09 -2.99
N ILE A 134 9.31 -6.98 -2.67
CA ILE A 134 9.85 -5.92 -1.82
C ILE A 134 8.78 -5.60 -0.79
N PRO A 135 8.97 -5.95 0.50
CA PRO A 135 7.98 -5.64 1.54
C PRO A 135 7.85 -4.13 1.74
N ASN A 136 6.68 -3.71 2.22
CA ASN A 136 6.55 -2.35 2.72
C ASN A 136 7.52 -2.16 3.89
N PHE A 137 8.13 -1.01 3.94
CA PHE A 137 9.06 -0.64 5.00
C PHE A 137 8.53 0.56 5.79
N VAL A 138 9.05 0.73 6.99
CA VAL A 138 8.71 1.83 7.89
C VAL A 138 9.98 2.46 8.44
N SER A 139 9.92 3.73 8.76
CA SER A 139 11.03 4.45 9.37
C SER A 139 11.24 3.99 10.81
N LYS A 140 12.43 3.47 11.12
CA LYS A 140 12.82 3.15 12.52
C LYS A 140 12.91 4.39 13.42
N ARG A 141 12.94 5.61 12.85
CA ARG A 141 12.89 6.86 13.61
C ARG A 141 11.47 7.15 14.12
N GLU A 142 10.45 6.71 13.39
CA GLU A 142 9.04 6.89 13.74
C GLU A 142 8.49 5.69 14.51
N PHE A 143 8.89 4.48 14.09
CA PHE A 143 8.48 3.22 14.70
C PHE A 143 9.65 2.60 15.45
N TYR A 144 9.72 2.86 16.74
CA TYR A 144 10.75 2.38 17.65
C TYR A 144 10.15 1.92 18.98
N GLU A 145 10.84 1.03 19.68
CA GLU A 145 10.44 0.57 21.00
C GLU A 145 10.59 1.72 22.02
N MET A 146 9.47 2.08 22.62
CA MET A 146 9.44 3.16 23.62
C MET A 146 9.82 2.62 24.99
N THR A 147 10.54 3.44 25.76
CA THR A 147 10.78 3.15 27.18
C THR A 147 9.47 3.09 27.96
N LYS A 148 9.45 2.28 29.03
CA LYS A 148 8.27 2.13 29.90
C LYS A 148 7.75 3.48 30.42
N ALA A 149 8.66 4.35 30.81
CA ALA A 149 8.31 5.70 31.28
C ALA A 149 7.56 6.51 30.22
N LYS A 150 8.03 6.46 28.95
CA LYS A 150 7.38 7.14 27.83
C LYS A 150 6.00 6.52 27.52
N GLN A 151 5.87 5.21 27.57
CA GLN A 151 4.58 4.52 27.38
C GLN A 151 3.56 4.96 28.44
N LEU A 152 3.93 4.99 29.73
CA LEU A 152 3.06 5.41 30.82
C LEU A 152 2.64 6.87 30.67
N ARG A 153 3.58 7.76 30.33
CA ARG A 153 3.29 9.17 30.07
C ARG A 153 2.27 9.35 28.94
N LEU A 154 2.42 8.62 27.83
CA LEU A 154 1.48 8.68 26.71
C LEU A 154 0.11 8.14 27.12
N ARG A 155 0.04 7.02 27.85
CA ARG A 155 -1.23 6.51 28.37
C ARG A 155 -1.96 7.58 29.22
N GLN A 156 -1.26 8.24 30.11
CA GLN A 156 -1.82 9.33 30.90
C GLN A 156 -2.30 10.50 30.05
N GLN A 157 -1.49 10.91 29.07
CA GLN A 157 -1.82 12.01 28.16
C GLN A 157 -3.10 11.76 27.37
N TYR A 158 -3.33 10.50 26.94
CA TYR A 158 -4.51 10.09 26.18
C TYR A 158 -5.66 9.56 27.06
N GLY A 159 -5.57 9.65 28.37
CA GLY A 159 -6.62 9.22 29.29
C GLY A 159 -6.77 7.70 29.42
N TYR A 160 -5.72 6.94 29.08
CA TYR A 160 -5.71 5.48 29.21
C TYR A 160 -5.23 5.04 30.59
N ASP A 161 -5.82 3.95 31.08
CA ASP A 161 -5.40 3.33 32.34
C ASP A 161 -3.96 2.82 32.24
N GLN A 162 -3.11 3.24 33.20
CA GLN A 162 -1.70 2.89 33.22
C GLN A 162 -1.43 1.45 33.65
N ASN A 163 -2.36 0.85 34.39
CA ASN A 163 -2.19 -0.48 35.02
C ASN A 163 -2.88 -1.59 34.25
N LYS A 164 -3.87 -1.26 33.40
CA LYS A 164 -4.56 -2.27 32.60
C LYS A 164 -3.72 -2.75 31.43
N PHE A 165 -3.83 -4.04 31.12
CA PHE A 165 -3.33 -4.55 29.84
C PHE A 165 -4.08 -3.86 28.70
N MET A 166 -3.36 -3.48 27.64
CA MET A 166 -3.94 -2.78 26.49
C MET A 166 -3.76 -3.59 25.23
N ILE A 167 -4.86 -3.79 24.49
CA ILE A 167 -4.88 -4.37 23.16
C ILE A 167 -5.20 -3.25 22.17
N ILE A 168 -4.35 -3.10 21.16
CA ILE A 168 -4.50 -2.06 20.13
C ILE A 168 -4.80 -2.74 18.78
N GLY A 169 -5.92 -2.38 18.17
CA GLY A 169 -6.22 -2.64 16.78
C GLY A 169 -5.92 -1.40 15.93
N THR A 170 -5.46 -1.59 14.70
CA THR A 170 -5.18 -0.47 13.79
C THR A 170 -5.79 -0.68 12.41
N GLY A 171 -6.30 0.39 11.81
CA GLY A 171 -6.83 0.38 10.45
C GLY A 171 -8.20 1.01 10.31
N GLN A 172 -8.66 1.16 9.07
CA GLN A 172 -9.99 1.71 8.81
C GLN A 172 -11.08 0.92 9.54
N ILE A 173 -12.09 1.62 10.08
CA ILE A 173 -13.24 1.00 10.75
C ILE A 173 -14.13 0.34 9.69
N GLN A 174 -13.91 -0.95 9.46
CA GLN A 174 -14.62 -1.77 8.47
C GLN A 174 -14.72 -3.21 8.97
N ASP A 175 -15.81 -3.90 8.58
CA ASP A 175 -16.07 -5.29 9.00
C ASP A 175 -14.92 -6.23 8.62
N ARG A 176 -14.39 -6.12 7.38
CA ARG A 176 -13.26 -6.93 6.91
C ARG A 176 -11.95 -6.74 7.68
N LYS A 177 -11.87 -5.73 8.54
CA LYS A 177 -10.72 -5.48 9.44
C LYS A 177 -10.90 -6.14 10.81
N GLY A 178 -12.01 -6.85 11.01
CA GLY A 178 -12.31 -7.52 12.26
C GLY A 178 -12.78 -6.59 13.38
N VAL A 179 -13.26 -5.39 13.06
CA VAL A 179 -13.76 -4.45 14.06
C VAL A 179 -14.92 -5.03 14.88
N PRO A 180 -15.92 -5.73 14.28
CA PRO A 180 -16.97 -6.39 15.05
C PRO A 180 -16.42 -7.44 16.04
N ASP A 181 -15.44 -8.24 15.62
CA ASP A 181 -14.80 -9.24 16.50
C ASP A 181 -14.02 -8.56 17.62
N PHE A 182 -13.29 -7.48 17.31
CA PHE A 182 -12.57 -6.67 18.28
C PHE A 182 -13.50 -6.10 19.36
N ILE A 183 -14.69 -5.58 18.95
CA ILE A 183 -15.71 -5.08 19.88
C ILE A 183 -16.27 -6.24 20.74
N THR A 184 -16.50 -7.39 20.15
CA THR A 184 -17.01 -8.58 20.86
C THR A 184 -16.01 -9.03 21.94
N LEU A 185 -14.73 -9.11 21.59
CA LEU A 185 -13.65 -9.43 22.54
C LEU A 185 -13.56 -8.39 23.66
N ALA A 186 -13.69 -7.10 23.34
CA ALA A 186 -13.68 -6.04 24.34
C ALA A 186 -14.82 -6.19 25.36
N LYS A 187 -16.03 -6.54 24.91
CA LYS A 187 -17.17 -6.78 25.79
C LYS A 187 -16.99 -8.01 26.70
N GLN A 188 -16.30 -9.03 26.20
CA GLN A 188 -16.03 -10.27 26.95
C GLN A 188 -14.88 -10.11 27.97
N ASN A 189 -14.06 -9.07 27.85
CA ASN A 189 -12.88 -8.85 28.67
C ASN A 189 -12.84 -7.43 29.25
N PRO A 190 -13.74 -7.07 30.19
CA PRO A 190 -13.90 -5.70 30.72
C PRO A 190 -12.66 -5.20 31.50
N ASP A 191 -11.83 -6.10 32.00
CA ASP A 191 -10.60 -5.77 32.72
C ASP A 191 -9.44 -5.38 31.78
N ILE A 192 -9.57 -5.61 30.49
CA ILE A 192 -8.60 -5.26 29.47
C ILE A 192 -9.04 -3.98 28.75
N GLN A 193 -8.09 -3.11 28.47
CA GLN A 193 -8.35 -1.89 27.71
C GLN A 193 -8.16 -2.15 26.22
N PHE A 194 -9.23 -2.05 25.44
CA PHE A 194 -9.21 -2.17 24.00
C PHE A 194 -9.24 -0.80 23.35
N VAL A 195 -8.33 -0.56 22.41
CA VAL A 195 -8.22 0.71 21.68
C VAL A 195 -8.11 0.43 20.18
N TRP A 196 -8.96 1.07 19.40
CA TRP A 196 -8.86 1.01 17.93
C TRP A 196 -8.42 2.36 17.40
N ALA A 197 -7.35 2.38 16.59
CA ALA A 197 -6.83 3.56 15.91
C ALA A 197 -7.02 3.42 14.39
N GLY A 198 -7.81 4.36 13.77
CA GLY A 198 -8.10 4.33 12.34
C GLY A 198 -8.82 5.54 11.82
#